data_044da79de74cf16dc419aa113ef30259
#
_entry.id   044da79de74cf16dc419aa113ef30259
#
_cell.length_a   1.000
_cell.length_b   1.000
_cell.length_c   1.000
_cell.angle_alpha   90.00
_cell.angle_beta   90.00
_cell.angle_gamma   90.00
#
_symmetry.space_group_name_H-M   'P 1'
#
loop_
_entity.id
_entity.type
_entity.pdbx_description
1 polymer ?
#
loop_
_entity_poly.entity_id
_entity_poly.type
_entity_poly.pdbx_seq_one_letter_code
_entity_poly.pdbx_strand_id
1 'polypeptide(L)'
;MNKTWIKEHWLEILLCVGIVIQIGALAVFNLTRLPYESNYDSSCAYAQIVEMWRQKRILLKDWAYQTTLGIDSPVLLGALFYGITKNAFTAFGLANIVTVIVYACLFYDILKQADVKKNMRLLAVLFLLTPYSTGQLGYMPMLFTSAGSYAYKLLVPLLLIDILVRMHKGQEIKKYWYLILFATFFVFDTAVSSGEYILLCAVLPLIGYEILHVLIGNDIKQIFNKRLGFLILESAIYVVGIKVGRRTGIIESVGSQMMLTNCLLYTSPSPRD
;
A
#
# COMPACT_ATOMS: atom_id res chain seq x y z
N MET A 1 30.95 8.18 23.79
CA MET A 1 30.85 8.28 22.33
C MET A 1 32.01 9.14 21.82
N ASN A 2 32.85 8.62 20.92
CA ASN A 2 34.11 9.27 20.52
C ASN A 2 33.79 10.47 19.59
N LYS A 3 34.36 11.67 19.87
CA LYS A 3 34.17 12.90 19.10
C LYS A 3 34.49 12.74 17.60
N THR A 4 35.43 11.89 17.25
CA THR A 4 35.81 11.56 15.88
C THR A 4 34.68 10.80 15.15
N TRP A 5 34.06 9.82 15.79
CA TRP A 5 32.98 9.04 15.24
C TRP A 5 31.74 9.92 14.90
N ILE A 6 31.40 10.89 15.77
CA ILE A 6 30.30 11.83 15.50
C ILE A 6 30.60 12.70 14.28
N LYS A 7 31.87 13.15 14.12
CA LYS A 7 32.23 13.96 12.95
C LYS A 7 32.13 13.19 11.63
N GLU A 8 32.39 11.90 11.66
CA GLU A 8 32.30 11.04 10.46
C GLU A 8 30.87 10.67 10.10
N HIS A 9 29.96 10.57 11.10
CA HIS A 9 28.59 10.08 10.91
C HIS A 9 27.51 11.15 11.17
N TRP A 10 27.88 12.43 11.30
CA TRP A 10 26.95 13.50 11.67
C TRP A 10 25.74 13.60 10.74
N LEU A 11 25.96 13.43 9.42
CA LEU A 11 24.89 13.48 8.43
C LEU A 11 23.91 12.31 8.59
N GLU A 12 24.41 11.11 8.83
CA GLU A 12 23.56 9.94 9.10
C GLU A 12 22.72 10.15 10.36
N ILE A 13 23.32 10.67 11.41
CA ILE A 13 22.65 10.97 12.69
C ILE A 13 21.55 12.01 12.44
N LEU A 14 21.86 13.09 11.73
CA LEU A 14 20.89 14.15 11.40
C LEU A 14 19.71 13.60 10.61
N LEU A 15 19.96 12.79 9.57
CA LEU A 15 18.90 12.17 8.77
C LEU A 15 18.05 11.21 9.59
N CYS A 16 18.66 10.37 10.44
CA CYS A 16 17.92 9.48 11.35
C CYS A 16 17.04 10.27 12.33
N VAL A 17 17.55 11.35 12.91
CA VAL A 17 16.78 12.23 13.79
C VAL A 17 15.63 12.87 13.02
N GLY A 18 15.86 13.35 11.80
CA GLY A 18 14.81 13.88 10.92
C GLY A 18 13.72 12.85 10.66
N ILE A 19 14.07 11.60 10.34
CA ILE A 19 13.10 10.51 10.11
C ILE A 19 12.27 10.26 11.38
N VAL A 20 12.91 10.18 12.55
CA VAL A 20 12.21 9.98 13.83
C VAL A 20 11.25 11.13 14.12
N ILE A 21 11.66 12.38 13.88
CA ILE A 21 10.80 13.56 14.03
C ILE A 21 9.59 13.46 13.09
N GLN A 22 9.79 13.09 11.82
CA GLN A 22 8.68 12.97 10.86
C GLN A 22 7.71 11.83 11.23
N ILE A 23 8.22 10.67 11.63
CA ILE A 23 7.37 9.58 12.14
C ILE A 23 6.59 10.05 13.37
N GLY A 24 7.25 10.76 14.29
CA GLY A 24 6.62 11.34 15.47
C GLY A 24 5.52 12.35 15.10
N ALA A 25 5.79 13.26 14.17
CA ALA A 25 4.81 14.23 13.68
C ALA A 25 3.59 13.54 13.03
N LEU A 26 3.82 12.54 12.17
CA LEU A 26 2.74 11.73 11.57
C LEU A 26 1.96 10.95 12.64
N ALA A 27 2.64 10.43 13.66
CA ALA A 27 1.97 9.76 14.78
C ALA A 27 1.07 10.71 15.56
N VAL A 28 1.57 11.90 15.91
CA VAL A 28 0.77 12.95 16.59
C VAL A 28 -0.42 13.33 15.73
N PHE A 29 -0.22 13.58 14.43
CA PHE A 29 -1.30 13.89 13.50
C PHE A 29 -2.37 12.79 13.50
N ASN A 30 -1.96 11.54 13.29
CA ASN A 30 -2.87 10.39 13.23
C ASN A 30 -3.63 10.12 14.55
N LEU A 31 -3.07 10.48 15.68
CA LEU A 31 -3.73 10.27 16.98
C LEU A 31 -4.62 11.46 17.41
N THR A 32 -4.38 12.66 16.87
CA THR A 32 -5.05 13.87 17.37
C THR A 32 -5.89 14.59 16.32
N ARG A 33 -5.58 14.48 15.03
CA ARG A 33 -6.19 15.30 13.97
C ARG A 33 -7.20 14.56 13.10
N LEU A 34 -7.21 13.23 13.06
CA LEU A 34 -8.14 12.47 12.21
C LEU A 34 -9.61 12.86 12.39
N PRO A 35 -10.14 13.17 13.60
CA PRO A 35 -11.54 13.58 13.73
C PRO A 35 -11.88 14.87 12.98
N TYR A 36 -10.90 15.75 12.79
CA TYR A 36 -11.07 17.05 12.14
C TYR A 36 -10.78 17.02 10.62
N GLU A 37 -10.05 15.99 10.17
CA GLU A 37 -9.66 15.79 8.77
C GLU A 37 -10.53 14.74 8.08
N SER A 38 -11.59 14.27 8.74
CA SER A 38 -12.48 13.25 8.19
C SER A 38 -13.28 13.78 7.01
N ASN A 39 -13.28 13.02 5.94
CA ASN A 39 -14.17 13.19 4.79
C ASN A 39 -15.13 11.99 4.70
N TYR A 40 -15.94 11.93 3.63
CA TYR A 40 -16.89 10.84 3.44
C TYR A 40 -16.21 9.46 3.44
N ASP A 41 -15.11 9.29 2.67
CA ASP A 41 -14.42 8.01 2.54
C ASP A 41 -13.80 7.53 3.85
N SER A 42 -13.13 8.44 4.56
CA SER A 42 -12.52 8.11 5.86
C SER A 42 -13.57 7.84 6.93
N SER A 43 -14.71 8.54 6.91
CA SER A 43 -15.82 8.30 7.83
C SER A 43 -16.41 6.90 7.63
N CYS A 44 -16.53 6.43 6.38
CA CYS A 44 -16.92 5.05 6.09
C CYS A 44 -15.90 4.04 6.63
N ALA A 45 -14.59 4.32 6.49
CA ALA A 45 -13.55 3.45 7.03
C ALA A 45 -13.62 3.35 8.57
N TYR A 46 -13.84 4.46 9.28
CA TYR A 46 -14.01 4.46 10.74
C TYR A 46 -15.24 3.67 11.19
N ALA A 47 -16.37 3.85 10.50
CA ALA A 47 -17.58 3.09 10.77
C ALA A 47 -17.41 1.59 10.48
N GLN A 48 -16.70 1.25 9.39
CA GLN A 48 -16.38 -0.13 9.03
C GLN A 48 -15.54 -0.81 10.10
N ILE A 49 -14.54 -0.14 10.68
CA ILE A 49 -13.73 -0.65 11.80
C ILE A 49 -14.61 -1.06 12.99
N VAL A 50 -15.52 -0.17 13.40
CA VAL A 50 -16.43 -0.42 14.52
C VAL A 50 -17.31 -1.63 14.24
N GLU A 51 -17.87 -1.69 13.04
CA GLU A 51 -18.79 -2.74 12.64
C GLU A 51 -18.08 -4.09 12.47
N MET A 52 -16.87 -4.13 11.92
CA MET A 52 -16.04 -5.33 11.86
C MET A 52 -15.79 -5.91 13.25
N TRP A 53 -15.49 -5.06 14.21
CA TRP A 53 -15.30 -5.49 15.59
C TRP A 53 -16.60 -5.99 16.21
N ARG A 54 -17.73 -5.31 15.95
CA ARG A 54 -19.04 -5.68 16.47
C ARG A 54 -19.53 -7.03 15.93
N GLN A 55 -19.43 -7.22 14.61
CA GLN A 55 -19.89 -8.45 13.95
C GLN A 55 -18.88 -9.60 14.03
N LYS A 56 -17.62 -9.33 14.42
CA LYS A 56 -16.50 -10.29 14.38
C LYS A 56 -16.30 -10.90 13.00
N ARG A 57 -16.45 -10.07 11.96
CA ARG A 57 -16.35 -10.47 10.54
C ARG A 57 -15.53 -9.48 9.77
N ILE A 58 -14.71 -9.99 8.84
CA ILE A 58 -13.97 -9.17 7.87
C ILE A 58 -14.93 -8.63 6.81
N LEU A 59 -15.78 -9.51 6.25
CA LEU A 59 -16.86 -9.13 5.34
C LEU A 59 -18.12 -8.91 6.15
N LEU A 60 -18.59 -7.68 6.16
CA LEU A 60 -19.73 -7.25 6.96
C LEU A 60 -21.04 -7.69 6.29
N LYS A 61 -21.97 -8.15 7.10
CA LYS A 61 -23.34 -8.41 6.68
C LYS A 61 -24.15 -7.10 6.74
N ASP A 62 -25.03 -6.92 5.77
CA ASP A 62 -25.94 -5.76 5.70
C ASP A 62 -25.18 -4.39 5.70
N TRP A 63 -23.98 -4.36 5.11
CA TRP A 63 -23.14 -3.17 4.97
C TRP A 63 -23.15 -2.66 3.53
N ALA A 64 -23.42 -1.37 3.36
CA ALA A 64 -23.31 -0.71 2.05
C ALA A 64 -21.83 -0.38 1.78
N TYR A 65 -21.15 -1.27 1.08
CA TYR A 65 -19.81 -1.00 0.60
C TYR A 65 -19.82 0.08 -0.49
N GLN A 66 -18.73 0.83 -0.56
CA GLN A 66 -18.52 1.81 -1.63
C GLN A 66 -18.09 1.11 -2.93
N THR A 67 -17.01 1.57 -3.56
CA THR A 67 -16.44 0.99 -4.78
C THR A 67 -15.57 -0.24 -4.52
N THR A 68 -15.14 -0.45 -3.26
CA THR A 68 -14.27 -1.54 -2.83
C THR A 68 -14.73 -2.09 -1.49
N LEU A 69 -14.25 -3.28 -1.12
CA LEU A 69 -14.52 -3.84 0.20
C LEU A 69 -13.80 -3.10 1.34
N GLY A 70 -12.81 -2.25 1.00
CA GLY A 70 -12.03 -1.48 1.97
C GLY A 70 -11.08 -2.30 2.84
N ILE A 71 -10.97 -3.61 2.62
CA ILE A 71 -10.07 -4.48 3.41
C ILE A 71 -8.60 -4.28 3.02
N ASP A 72 -8.32 -3.84 1.79
CA ASP A 72 -7.01 -3.45 1.28
C ASP A 72 -6.59 -2.03 1.72
N SER A 73 -6.88 -1.70 2.96
CA SER A 73 -6.60 -0.42 3.61
C SER A 73 -6.29 -0.65 5.09
N PRO A 74 -5.88 0.36 5.86
CA PRO A 74 -5.64 0.23 7.29
C PRO A 74 -6.84 -0.23 8.13
N VAL A 75 -8.02 -0.40 7.53
CA VAL A 75 -9.27 -0.82 8.21
C VAL A 75 -9.12 -2.17 8.93
N LEU A 76 -8.50 -3.18 8.30
CA LEU A 76 -8.31 -4.49 8.94
C LEU A 76 -7.48 -4.37 10.23
N LEU A 77 -6.34 -3.68 10.14
CA LEU A 77 -5.47 -3.46 11.30
C LEU A 77 -6.15 -2.55 12.32
N GLY A 78 -6.88 -1.54 11.84
CA GLY A 78 -7.71 -0.67 12.68
C GLY A 78 -8.76 -1.44 13.46
N ALA A 79 -9.43 -2.43 12.88
CA ALA A 79 -10.40 -3.25 13.58
C ALA A 79 -9.78 -4.04 14.75
N LEU A 80 -8.53 -4.51 14.59
CA LEU A 80 -7.78 -5.14 15.68
C LEU A 80 -7.47 -4.12 16.80
N PHE A 81 -6.97 -2.94 16.45
CA PHE A 81 -6.68 -1.88 17.42
C PHE A 81 -7.93 -1.34 18.10
N TYR A 82 -9.07 -1.32 17.42
CA TYR A 82 -10.34 -0.92 18.03
C TYR A 82 -10.74 -1.85 19.19
N GLY A 83 -10.37 -3.12 19.11
CA GLY A 83 -10.56 -4.06 20.21
C GLY A 83 -9.94 -3.59 21.53
N ILE A 84 -8.85 -2.83 21.47
CA ILE A 84 -8.11 -2.30 22.61
C ILE A 84 -8.54 -0.86 22.93
N THR A 85 -8.56 0.01 21.92
CA THR A 85 -8.75 1.46 22.11
C THR A 85 -10.20 1.88 22.32
N LYS A 86 -11.16 1.09 21.79
CA LYS A 86 -12.59 1.43 21.75
C LYS A 86 -12.92 2.78 21.09
N ASN A 87 -11.97 3.32 20.34
CA ASN A 87 -12.09 4.58 19.60
C ASN A 87 -11.65 4.37 18.16
N ALA A 88 -12.55 4.57 17.19
CA ALA A 88 -12.29 4.30 15.79
C ALA A 88 -11.18 5.17 15.19
N PHE A 89 -11.13 6.45 15.57
CA PHE A 89 -10.10 7.38 15.10
C PHE A 89 -8.71 6.97 15.61
N THR A 90 -8.60 6.69 16.90
CA THR A 90 -7.35 6.22 17.51
C THR A 90 -6.92 4.89 16.92
N ALA A 91 -7.85 3.96 16.70
CA ALA A 91 -7.58 2.66 16.12
C ALA A 91 -7.05 2.77 14.68
N PHE A 92 -7.70 3.58 13.85
CA PHE A 92 -7.26 3.84 12.49
C PHE A 92 -5.92 4.59 12.48
N GLY A 93 -5.73 5.57 13.38
CA GLY A 93 -4.48 6.30 13.54
C GLY A 93 -3.31 5.38 13.89
N LEU A 94 -3.50 4.43 14.80
CA LEU A 94 -2.50 3.40 15.11
C LEU A 94 -2.18 2.52 13.90
N ALA A 95 -3.20 2.12 13.13
CA ALA A 95 -3.00 1.36 11.90
C ALA A 95 -2.18 2.14 10.86
N ASN A 96 -2.45 3.44 10.70
CA ASN A 96 -1.64 4.31 9.84
C ASN A 96 -0.20 4.43 10.32
N ILE A 97 0.05 4.58 11.63
CA ILE A 97 1.41 4.66 12.18
C ILE A 97 2.21 3.39 11.84
N VAL A 98 1.60 2.21 12.01
CA VAL A 98 2.22 0.95 11.61
C VAL A 98 2.51 0.94 10.11
N THR A 99 1.57 1.39 9.30
CA THR A 99 1.72 1.49 7.84
C THR A 99 2.88 2.41 7.45
N VAL A 100 2.99 3.59 8.09
CA VAL A 100 4.12 4.54 7.88
C VAL A 100 5.46 3.86 8.16
N ILE A 101 5.56 3.12 9.27
CA ILE A 101 6.80 2.42 9.65
C ILE A 101 7.13 1.33 8.61
N VAL A 102 6.13 0.55 8.20
CA VAL A 102 6.30 -0.50 7.17
C VAL A 102 6.81 0.10 5.87
N TYR A 103 6.22 1.22 5.42
CA TYR A 103 6.67 1.91 4.21
C TYR A 103 8.10 2.42 4.32
N ALA A 104 8.44 3.07 5.44
CA ALA A 104 9.80 3.58 5.66
C ALA A 104 10.84 2.45 5.63
N CYS A 105 10.53 1.33 6.30
CA CYS A 105 11.41 0.16 6.32
C CYS A 105 11.54 -0.49 4.95
N LEU A 106 10.43 -0.72 4.25
CA LEU A 106 10.41 -1.35 2.93
C LEU A 106 11.13 -0.49 1.89
N PHE A 107 10.84 0.81 1.87
CA PHE A 107 11.47 1.74 0.93
C PHE A 107 12.99 1.84 1.18
N TYR A 108 13.42 1.91 2.45
CA TYR A 108 14.83 1.84 2.80
C TYR A 108 15.49 0.53 2.33
N ASP A 109 14.79 -0.59 2.48
CA ASP A 109 15.32 -1.89 2.09
C ASP A 109 15.44 -2.04 0.57
N ILE A 110 14.42 -1.63 -0.19
CA ILE A 110 14.46 -1.58 -1.67
C ILE A 110 15.70 -0.80 -2.14
N LEU A 111 15.92 0.40 -1.59
CA LEU A 111 17.07 1.23 -1.94
C LEU A 111 18.40 0.58 -1.53
N LYS A 112 18.41 -0.18 -0.42
CA LYS A 112 19.57 -0.96 -0.01
C LYS A 112 19.84 -2.11 -1.00
N GLN A 113 18.80 -2.79 -1.46
CA GLN A 113 18.94 -3.82 -2.49
C GLN A 113 19.38 -3.24 -3.84
N ALA A 114 19.02 -2.00 -4.14
CA ALA A 114 19.48 -1.28 -5.33
C ALA A 114 20.88 -0.67 -5.19
N ASP A 115 21.64 -1.03 -4.15
CA ASP A 115 23.00 -0.55 -3.86
C ASP A 115 23.14 0.97 -3.71
N VAL A 116 22.04 1.66 -3.38
CA VAL A 116 22.06 3.10 -3.09
C VAL A 116 22.88 3.37 -1.81
N LYS A 117 23.69 4.41 -1.81
CA LYS A 117 24.51 4.82 -0.65
C LYS A 117 23.63 5.11 0.57
N LYS A 118 24.09 4.73 1.76
CA LYS A 118 23.32 4.82 3.03
C LYS A 118 22.69 6.19 3.27
N ASN A 119 23.46 7.27 3.10
CA ASN A 119 22.93 8.63 3.29
C ASN A 119 21.82 8.98 2.30
N MET A 120 21.93 8.52 1.05
CA MET A 120 20.87 8.72 0.04
C MET A 120 19.61 7.93 0.37
N ARG A 121 19.76 6.71 0.93
CA ARG A 121 18.59 5.93 1.41
C ARG A 121 17.88 6.65 2.53
N LEU A 122 18.61 7.14 3.53
CA LEU A 122 18.03 7.88 4.65
C LEU A 122 17.37 9.18 4.18
N LEU A 123 18.02 9.90 3.26
CA LEU A 123 17.45 11.11 2.66
C LEU A 123 16.16 10.81 1.90
N ALA A 124 16.13 9.74 1.10
CA ALA A 124 14.94 9.34 0.35
C ALA A 124 13.77 8.94 1.27
N VAL A 125 14.05 8.22 2.37
CA VAL A 125 13.04 7.91 3.38
C VAL A 125 12.54 9.18 4.06
N LEU A 126 13.42 10.12 4.39
CA LEU A 126 13.02 11.39 4.96
C LEU A 126 12.08 12.16 4.02
N PHE A 127 12.39 12.21 2.72
CA PHE A 127 11.51 12.82 1.71
C PHE A 127 10.17 12.10 1.59
N LEU A 128 10.16 10.76 1.61
CA LEU A 128 8.92 9.99 1.60
C LEU A 128 7.98 10.37 2.75
N LEU A 129 8.54 10.62 3.93
CA LEU A 129 7.78 10.94 5.13
C LEU A 129 7.48 12.44 5.29
N THR A 130 8.10 13.30 4.50
CA THR A 130 7.93 14.75 4.61
C THR A 130 6.75 15.21 3.75
N PRO A 131 5.71 15.82 4.34
CA PRO A 131 4.60 16.36 3.58
C PRO A 131 5.05 17.58 2.76
N TYR A 132 5.06 17.42 1.44
CA TYR A 132 5.38 18.51 0.51
C TYR A 132 4.25 18.77 -0.49
N SER A 133 3.11 18.13 -0.31
CA SER A 133 1.97 18.33 -1.19
C SER A 133 1.21 19.60 -0.83
N THR A 134 0.88 20.35 -1.86
CA THR A 134 0.02 21.52 -1.78
C THR A 134 -1.37 21.13 -2.26
N GLY A 135 -2.25 20.74 -1.38
CA GLY A 135 -3.64 20.48 -1.74
C GLY A 135 -4.27 19.28 -1.03
N GLN A 136 -5.61 19.20 -1.13
CA GLN A 136 -6.41 18.18 -0.44
C GLN A 136 -6.18 16.75 -0.95
N LEU A 137 -5.70 16.60 -2.20
CA LEU A 137 -5.43 15.29 -2.83
C LEU A 137 -3.96 14.90 -2.78
N GLY A 138 -3.21 15.43 -1.82
CA GLY A 138 -1.81 15.06 -1.64
C GLY A 138 -1.62 13.58 -1.26
N TYR A 139 -0.44 13.04 -1.56
CA TYR A 139 -0.12 11.64 -1.27
C TYR A 139 -0.20 11.30 0.23
N MET A 140 0.06 12.25 1.11
CA MET A 140 -0.01 12.06 2.57
C MET A 140 -1.41 11.64 3.05
N PRO A 141 -2.51 12.33 2.70
CA PRO A 141 -3.85 11.88 3.05
C PRO A 141 -4.18 10.50 2.47
N MET A 142 -3.74 10.20 1.26
CA MET A 142 -4.05 8.93 0.59
C MET A 142 -3.32 7.74 1.18
N LEU A 143 -2.08 7.93 1.68
CA LEU A 143 -1.23 6.84 2.13
C LEU A 143 -1.11 6.75 3.65
N PHE A 144 -1.00 7.87 4.33
CA PHE A 144 -0.48 7.90 5.70
C PHE A 144 -1.39 8.58 6.72
N THR A 145 -2.50 9.20 6.30
CA THR A 145 -3.40 9.89 7.24
C THR A 145 -4.87 9.60 6.98
N SER A 146 -5.69 10.60 6.75
CA SER A 146 -7.16 10.51 6.80
C SER A 146 -7.82 9.49 5.89
N ALA A 147 -7.32 9.31 4.67
CA ALA A 147 -7.91 8.34 3.74
C ALA A 147 -7.28 6.95 3.85
N GLY A 148 -5.94 6.86 3.86
CA GLY A 148 -5.19 5.59 3.93
C GLY A 148 -5.57 4.54 2.86
N SER A 149 -6.52 4.87 1.99
CA SER A 149 -7.19 3.92 1.09
C SER A 149 -6.29 3.32 0.02
N TYR A 150 -5.17 3.98 -0.28
CA TYR A 150 -4.19 3.52 -1.26
C TYR A 150 -2.94 2.91 -0.63
N ALA A 151 -2.84 2.95 0.70
CA ALA A 151 -1.65 2.48 1.40
C ALA A 151 -1.29 1.04 1.02
N TYR A 152 -2.20 0.11 1.18
CA TYR A 152 -1.91 -1.31 0.90
C TYR A 152 -1.83 -1.61 -0.59
N LYS A 153 -2.58 -0.88 -1.42
CA LYS A 153 -2.50 -0.98 -2.88
C LYS A 153 -1.09 -0.65 -3.40
N LEU A 154 -0.45 0.40 -2.86
CA LEU A 154 0.92 0.76 -3.20
C LEU A 154 1.97 -0.15 -2.52
N LEU A 155 1.62 -0.82 -1.43
CA LEU A 155 2.52 -1.77 -0.79
C LEU A 155 2.83 -2.96 -1.71
N VAL A 156 1.83 -3.42 -2.50
CA VAL A 156 1.99 -4.55 -3.42
C VAL A 156 3.12 -4.33 -4.42
N PRO A 157 3.12 -3.28 -5.27
CA PRO A 157 4.21 -3.06 -6.22
C PRO A 157 5.56 -2.89 -5.53
N LEU A 158 5.64 -2.25 -4.37
CA LEU A 158 6.89 -2.11 -3.64
C LEU A 158 7.43 -3.46 -3.15
N LEU A 159 6.57 -4.33 -2.62
CA LEU A 159 6.95 -5.67 -2.19
C LEU A 159 7.42 -6.51 -3.39
N LEU A 160 6.69 -6.47 -4.51
CA LEU A 160 7.06 -7.20 -5.73
C LEU A 160 8.42 -6.71 -6.26
N ILE A 161 8.66 -5.40 -6.29
CA ILE A 161 9.94 -4.82 -6.72
C ILE A 161 11.08 -5.28 -5.79
N ASP A 162 10.91 -5.24 -4.47
CA ASP A 162 11.94 -5.70 -3.53
C ASP A 162 12.30 -7.17 -3.75
N ILE A 163 11.29 -8.03 -3.91
CA ILE A 163 11.48 -9.46 -4.18
C ILE A 163 12.21 -9.67 -5.52
N LEU A 164 11.80 -8.97 -6.59
CA LEU A 164 12.42 -9.08 -7.90
C LEU A 164 13.90 -8.64 -7.89
N VAL A 165 14.22 -7.56 -7.17
CA VAL A 165 15.61 -7.10 -7.02
C VAL A 165 16.45 -8.14 -6.28
N ARG A 166 15.92 -8.76 -5.22
CA ARG A 166 16.61 -9.85 -4.50
C ARG A 166 16.82 -11.07 -5.36
N MET A 167 15.81 -11.46 -6.15
CA MET A 167 15.93 -12.55 -7.12
C MET A 167 16.97 -12.24 -8.20
N HIS A 168 17.01 -11.01 -8.69
CA HIS A 168 18.00 -10.54 -9.67
C HIS A 168 19.42 -10.66 -9.12
N LYS A 169 19.63 -10.34 -7.84
CA LYS A 169 20.90 -10.48 -7.12
C LYS A 169 21.25 -11.93 -6.76
N GLY A 170 20.43 -12.91 -7.13
CA GLY A 170 20.66 -14.31 -6.81
C GLY A 170 20.58 -14.65 -5.32
N GLN A 171 19.89 -13.84 -4.52
CA GLN A 171 19.73 -14.13 -3.10
C GLN A 171 18.90 -15.41 -2.90
N GLU A 172 19.23 -16.18 -1.85
CA GLU A 172 18.50 -17.38 -1.49
C GLU A 172 17.08 -17.02 -0.98
N ILE A 173 16.05 -17.66 -1.54
CA ILE A 173 14.64 -17.44 -1.15
C ILE A 173 14.43 -17.60 0.36
N LYS A 174 15.16 -18.52 1.01
CA LYS A 174 15.09 -18.73 2.46
C LYS A 174 15.36 -17.47 3.30
N LYS A 175 16.07 -16.48 2.74
CA LYS A 175 16.40 -15.23 3.46
C LYS A 175 15.28 -14.20 3.43
N TYR A 176 14.31 -14.33 2.48
CA TYR A 176 13.22 -13.36 2.28
C TYR A 176 11.86 -14.01 2.00
N TRP A 177 11.69 -15.29 2.37
CA TRP A 177 10.41 -16.01 2.19
C TRP A 177 9.21 -15.29 2.86
N TYR A 178 9.47 -14.60 3.98
CA TYR A 178 8.45 -13.80 4.67
C TYR A 178 7.94 -12.65 3.81
N LEU A 179 8.81 -12.00 3.00
CA LEU A 179 8.39 -10.96 2.05
C LEU A 179 7.49 -11.53 0.96
N ILE A 180 7.81 -12.75 0.48
CA ILE A 180 6.97 -13.45 -0.49
C ILE A 180 5.58 -13.72 0.10
N LEU A 181 5.50 -14.27 1.30
CA LEU A 181 4.21 -14.49 1.97
C LEU A 181 3.43 -13.19 2.16
N PHE A 182 4.13 -12.13 2.54
CA PHE A 182 3.51 -10.80 2.74
C PHE A 182 3.00 -10.23 1.40
N ALA A 183 3.80 -10.32 0.34
CA ALA A 183 3.40 -9.90 -1.00
C ALA A 183 2.17 -10.68 -1.49
N THR A 184 2.22 -12.01 -1.39
CA THR A 184 1.11 -12.90 -1.78
C THR A 184 -0.18 -12.56 -1.01
N PHE A 185 -0.07 -12.31 0.31
CA PHE A 185 -1.21 -11.91 1.12
C PHE A 185 -1.82 -10.60 0.60
N PHE A 186 -1.01 -9.56 0.39
CA PHE A 186 -1.51 -8.26 -0.10
C PHE A 186 -1.97 -8.31 -1.56
N VAL A 187 -1.34 -9.12 -2.41
CA VAL A 187 -1.80 -9.41 -3.78
C VAL A 187 -3.21 -10.00 -3.75
N PHE A 188 -3.44 -11.00 -2.90
CA PHE A 188 -4.76 -11.61 -2.74
C PHE A 188 -5.78 -10.65 -2.14
N ASP A 189 -5.43 -9.96 -1.06
CA ASP A 189 -6.28 -8.99 -0.36
C ASP A 189 -6.75 -7.85 -1.27
N THR A 190 -5.81 -7.23 -2.01
CA THR A 190 -6.14 -6.19 -2.97
C THR A 190 -6.98 -6.68 -4.14
N ALA A 191 -6.77 -7.93 -4.60
CA ALA A 191 -7.56 -8.55 -5.65
C ALA A 191 -9.01 -8.79 -5.21
N VAL A 192 -9.20 -9.28 -3.97
CA VAL A 192 -10.53 -9.50 -3.37
C VAL A 192 -11.25 -8.17 -3.16
N SER A 193 -10.55 -7.13 -2.71
CA SER A 193 -11.13 -5.84 -2.32
C SER A 193 -11.37 -4.89 -3.48
N SER A 194 -10.38 -4.76 -4.38
CA SER A 194 -10.33 -3.70 -5.41
C SER A 194 -10.39 -4.23 -6.85
N GLY A 195 -10.61 -5.52 -7.04
CA GLY A 195 -10.75 -6.12 -8.38
C GLY A 195 -9.45 -6.02 -9.21
N GLU A 196 -9.52 -5.53 -10.43
CA GLU A 196 -8.43 -5.62 -11.43
C GLU A 196 -7.36 -4.53 -11.32
N TYR A 197 -7.51 -3.58 -10.40
CA TYR A 197 -6.70 -2.36 -10.36
C TYR A 197 -5.19 -2.62 -10.28
N ILE A 198 -4.75 -3.41 -9.30
CA ILE A 198 -3.31 -3.67 -9.10
C ILE A 198 -2.75 -4.61 -10.19
N LEU A 199 -3.56 -5.51 -10.73
CA LEU A 199 -3.14 -6.35 -11.85
C LEU A 199 -2.69 -5.48 -13.03
N LEU A 200 -3.50 -4.49 -13.39
CA LEU A 200 -3.25 -3.59 -14.52
C LEU A 200 -2.14 -2.58 -14.23
N CYS A 201 -2.12 -2.00 -13.02
CA CYS A 201 -1.21 -0.91 -12.69
C CYS A 201 0.17 -1.36 -12.18
N ALA A 202 0.32 -2.59 -11.71
CA ALA A 202 1.57 -3.07 -11.14
C ALA A 202 2.03 -4.42 -11.73
N VAL A 203 1.24 -5.46 -11.64
CA VAL A 203 1.69 -6.82 -11.97
C VAL A 203 2.01 -6.97 -13.45
N LEU A 204 1.10 -6.54 -14.35
CA LEU A 204 1.32 -6.60 -15.79
C LEU A 204 2.49 -5.72 -16.27
N PRO A 205 2.67 -4.47 -15.80
CA PRO A 205 3.87 -3.69 -16.09
C PRO A 205 5.18 -4.37 -15.66
N LEU A 206 5.21 -5.03 -14.49
CA LEU A 206 6.39 -5.76 -14.04
C LEU A 206 6.68 -7.00 -14.91
N ILE A 207 5.65 -7.73 -15.35
CA ILE A 207 5.80 -8.81 -16.34
C ILE A 207 6.34 -8.25 -17.65
N GLY A 208 5.76 -7.15 -18.15
CA GLY A 208 6.24 -6.49 -19.37
C GLY A 208 7.70 -6.06 -19.26
N TYR A 209 8.10 -5.51 -18.12
CA TYR A 209 9.50 -5.16 -17.84
C TYR A 209 10.42 -6.39 -17.88
N GLU A 210 10.06 -7.49 -17.23
CA GLU A 210 10.88 -8.71 -17.25
C GLU A 210 11.02 -9.30 -18.66
N ILE A 211 9.94 -9.30 -19.45
CA ILE A 211 9.96 -9.75 -20.85
C ILE A 211 10.88 -8.84 -21.68
N LEU A 212 10.73 -7.53 -21.58
CA LEU A 212 11.57 -6.56 -22.31
C LEU A 212 13.04 -6.71 -21.93
N HIS A 213 13.34 -6.89 -20.66
CA HIS A 213 14.71 -7.07 -20.18
C HIS A 213 15.37 -8.29 -20.81
N VAL A 214 14.64 -9.40 -20.98
CA VAL A 214 15.15 -10.61 -21.65
C VAL A 214 15.31 -10.41 -23.15
N LEU A 215 14.35 -9.73 -23.80
CA LEU A 215 14.41 -9.46 -25.25
C LEU A 215 15.60 -8.56 -25.61
N ILE A 216 15.84 -7.51 -24.82
CA ILE A 216 16.98 -6.60 -25.03
C ILE A 216 18.31 -7.31 -24.77
N GLY A 217 18.36 -8.23 -23.81
CA GLY A 217 19.53 -9.03 -23.49
C GLY A 217 19.86 -10.12 -24.51
N ASN A 218 19.05 -10.31 -25.56
CA ASN A 218 19.19 -11.34 -26.61
C ASN A 218 19.30 -12.79 -26.07
N ASP A 219 18.84 -13.06 -24.87
CA ASP A 219 18.88 -14.39 -24.26
C ASP A 219 17.47 -14.96 -24.01
N ILE A 220 16.81 -15.29 -25.14
CA ILE A 220 15.42 -15.80 -25.14
C ILE A 220 15.26 -17.05 -24.26
N LYS A 221 16.33 -17.83 -24.04
CA LYS A 221 16.28 -19.00 -23.15
C LYS A 221 16.05 -18.64 -21.68
N GLN A 222 16.30 -17.38 -21.30
CA GLN A 222 16.03 -16.87 -19.95
C GLN A 222 14.61 -16.30 -19.76
N ILE A 223 13.73 -16.35 -20.76
CA ILE A 223 12.32 -15.93 -20.62
C ILE A 223 11.66 -16.64 -19.44
N PHE A 224 11.89 -17.94 -19.29
CA PHE A 224 11.36 -18.72 -18.16
C PHE A 224 12.30 -18.70 -16.95
N ASN A 225 12.68 -17.49 -16.51
CA ASN A 225 13.47 -17.33 -15.30
C ASN A 225 12.57 -17.36 -14.03
N LYS A 226 13.22 -17.48 -12.87
CA LYS A 226 12.51 -17.54 -11.57
C LYS A 226 11.67 -16.29 -11.29
N ARG A 227 12.06 -15.11 -11.81
CA ARG A 227 11.36 -13.83 -11.61
C ARG A 227 10.03 -13.83 -12.36
N LEU A 228 10.05 -14.21 -13.64
CA LEU A 228 8.82 -14.32 -14.43
C LEU A 228 7.90 -15.40 -13.85
N GLY A 229 8.45 -16.56 -13.45
CA GLY A 229 7.69 -17.61 -12.78
C GLY A 229 7.00 -17.13 -11.51
N PHE A 230 7.67 -16.31 -10.69
CA PHE A 230 7.09 -15.68 -9.52
C PHE A 230 5.96 -14.72 -9.89
N LEU A 231 6.15 -13.82 -10.86
CA LEU A 231 5.11 -12.89 -11.30
C LEU A 231 3.89 -13.60 -11.91
N ILE A 232 4.09 -14.69 -12.64
CA ILE A 232 2.99 -15.52 -13.16
C ILE A 232 2.22 -16.16 -12.00
N LEU A 233 2.90 -16.66 -10.97
CA LEU A 233 2.27 -17.21 -9.78
C LEU A 233 1.43 -16.14 -9.06
N GLU A 234 1.98 -14.95 -8.81
CA GLU A 234 1.27 -13.84 -8.19
C GLU A 234 0.07 -13.38 -9.04
N SER A 235 0.20 -13.40 -10.38
CA SER A 235 -0.92 -13.14 -11.29
C SER A 235 -2.03 -14.16 -11.15
N ALA A 236 -1.69 -15.44 -11.03
CA ALA A 236 -2.67 -16.49 -10.83
C ALA A 236 -3.40 -16.34 -9.48
N ILE A 237 -2.67 -16.03 -8.41
CA ILE A 237 -3.24 -15.74 -7.10
C ILE A 237 -4.15 -14.51 -7.17
N TYR A 238 -3.74 -13.48 -7.90
CA TYR A 238 -4.54 -12.28 -8.14
C TYR A 238 -5.88 -12.63 -8.82
N VAL A 239 -5.85 -13.41 -9.89
CA VAL A 239 -7.07 -13.86 -10.60
C VAL A 239 -7.99 -14.68 -9.70
N VAL A 240 -7.42 -15.53 -8.82
CA VAL A 240 -8.20 -16.25 -7.81
C VAL A 240 -8.85 -15.29 -6.83
N GLY A 241 -8.12 -14.28 -6.35
CA GLY A 241 -8.64 -13.23 -5.48
C GLY A 241 -9.81 -12.46 -6.11
N ILE A 242 -9.68 -12.05 -7.38
CA ILE A 242 -10.80 -11.40 -8.11
C ILE A 242 -12.04 -12.30 -8.14
N LYS A 243 -11.88 -13.60 -8.45
CA LYS A 243 -13.02 -14.54 -8.47
C LYS A 243 -13.67 -14.68 -7.09
N VAL A 244 -12.86 -14.69 -6.03
CA VAL A 244 -13.38 -14.71 -4.65
C VAL A 244 -14.13 -13.42 -4.35
N GLY A 245 -13.56 -12.25 -4.67
CA GLY A 245 -14.19 -10.95 -4.47
C GLY A 245 -15.53 -10.82 -5.23
N ARG A 246 -15.59 -11.25 -6.50
CA ARG A 246 -16.82 -11.25 -7.29
C ARG A 246 -17.92 -12.14 -6.69
N ARG A 247 -17.57 -13.26 -6.06
CA ARG A 247 -18.56 -14.11 -5.39
C ARG A 247 -19.24 -13.45 -4.20
N THR A 248 -18.67 -12.36 -3.66
CA THR A 248 -19.35 -11.57 -2.62
C THR A 248 -20.57 -10.82 -3.16
N GLY A 249 -20.71 -10.69 -4.49
CA GLY A 249 -21.78 -9.93 -5.16
C GLY A 249 -21.66 -8.41 -4.99
N ILE A 250 -20.67 -7.92 -4.25
CA ILE A 250 -20.54 -6.50 -3.89
C ILE A 250 -19.82 -5.73 -5.00
N ILE A 251 -18.76 -6.32 -5.57
CA ILE A 251 -17.93 -5.67 -6.59
C ILE A 251 -18.68 -5.50 -7.92
N GLU A 252 -19.53 -6.47 -8.29
CA GLU A 252 -20.28 -6.41 -9.55
C GLU A 252 -21.39 -5.35 -9.54
N SER A 253 -22.05 -5.14 -8.41
CA SER A 253 -23.17 -4.18 -8.31
C SER A 253 -22.71 -2.72 -8.31
N VAL A 254 -21.51 -2.42 -7.84
CA VAL A 254 -21.03 -1.04 -7.66
C VAL A 254 -20.03 -0.64 -8.75
N GLY A 255 -19.10 -1.53 -9.13
CA GLY A 255 -18.03 -1.21 -10.09
C GLY A 255 -18.54 -1.02 -11.52
N SER A 256 -19.44 -1.90 -12.01
CA SER A 256 -19.96 -1.82 -13.36
C SER A 256 -20.97 -0.69 -13.54
N GLN A 257 -21.79 -0.42 -12.55
CA GLN A 257 -22.78 0.69 -12.61
C GLN A 257 -22.10 2.07 -12.46
N MET A 258 -21.08 2.23 -11.61
CA MET A 258 -20.39 3.51 -11.47
C MET A 258 -19.51 3.86 -12.68
N MET A 259 -18.86 2.91 -13.34
CA MET A 259 -18.09 3.22 -14.55
C MET A 259 -19.00 3.70 -15.68
N LEU A 260 -20.13 3.05 -15.90
CA LEU A 260 -21.10 3.45 -16.93
C LEU A 260 -21.82 4.76 -16.57
N THR A 261 -22.23 4.93 -15.30
CA THR A 261 -22.96 6.12 -14.86
C THR A 261 -22.08 7.36 -14.79
N ASN A 262 -20.84 7.23 -14.33
CA ASN A 262 -19.90 8.37 -14.28
C ASN A 262 -19.49 8.82 -15.69
N CYS A 263 -19.22 7.91 -16.63
CA CYS A 263 -18.96 8.29 -18.02
C CYS A 263 -20.14 9.00 -18.65
N LEU A 264 -21.37 8.59 -18.37
CA LEU A 264 -22.59 9.22 -18.90
C LEU A 264 -22.89 10.57 -18.21
N LEU A 265 -22.62 10.71 -16.91
CA LEU A 265 -22.80 11.97 -16.17
C LEU A 265 -21.80 13.05 -16.57
N TYR A 266 -20.55 12.67 -16.89
CA TYR A 266 -19.54 13.63 -17.37
C TYR A 266 -19.70 14.03 -18.84
N THR A 267 -20.44 13.25 -19.63
CA THR A 267 -20.74 13.55 -21.05
C THR A 267 -22.12 14.18 -21.27
N SER A 268 -22.93 14.28 -20.22
CA SER A 268 -24.22 14.96 -20.28
C SER A 268 -24.02 16.47 -20.13
N PRO A 269 -24.58 17.32 -21.03
CA PRO A 269 -24.51 18.78 -20.81
C PRO A 269 -25.18 19.14 -19.49
N SER A 270 -24.56 20.06 -18.79
CA SER A 270 -25.05 20.57 -17.50
C SER A 270 -26.47 21.08 -17.66
N PRO A 271 -27.43 20.74 -16.79
CA PRO A 271 -28.79 21.29 -16.86
C PRO A 271 -28.86 22.80 -16.48
N ARG A 272 -27.77 23.52 -16.53
CA ARG A 272 -27.63 24.94 -16.19
C ARG A 272 -27.30 25.84 -17.38
N ASP A 273 -27.35 25.35 -18.62
CA ASP A 273 -27.20 26.15 -19.80
C ASP A 273 -28.56 26.41 -20.44
#